data_32c9809166e650b65d1c1f6bd78bdd52
#
_entry.id   32c9809166e650b65d1c1f6bd78bdd52
#
_cell.length_a   1.000
_cell.length_b   1.000
_cell.length_c   1.000
_cell.angle_alpha   90.00
_cell.angle_beta   90.00
_cell.angle_gamma   90.00
#
_symmetry.space_group_name_H-M   'P 1'
#
loop_
_entity.id
_entity.type
_entity.pdbx_description
1 polymer ?
#
loop_
_entity_poly.entity_id
_entity_poly.type
_entity_poly.pdbx_seq_one_letter_code
_entity_poly.pdbx_strand_id
1 'polypeptide(L)'
;RQMCIRDSYILECHEKAELKPDKRDPSFPAYLQWFHYCEGMVMPPVNTIVVQTVLLPPDRRDETALSQAKKLLTRALEPVNMELSGRDYLIGNFSAADIMLGHACFMSNRLGCVPEEMSNLKRYVANISSRPAFDLAINMQ
;
A
#
# COMPACT_ATOMS: atom_id res chain seq x y z
N ARG A 1 -4.47 8.52 -9.20
CA ARG A 1 -5.89 8.94 -9.02
C ARG A 1 -6.89 8.06 -9.79
N GLN A 2 -6.58 7.62 -11.01
CA GLN A 2 -7.49 6.77 -11.79
C GLN A 2 -7.67 5.37 -11.17
N MET A 3 -6.68 4.83 -10.51
CA MET A 3 -6.74 3.48 -9.92
C MET A 3 -7.80 3.41 -8.81
N CYS A 4 -7.82 4.33 -7.85
CA CYS A 4 -8.84 4.35 -6.80
C CYS A 4 -10.27 4.48 -7.36
N ILE A 5 -10.47 5.31 -8.40
CA ILE A 5 -11.78 5.49 -9.02
C ILE A 5 -12.22 4.20 -9.72
N ARG A 6 -11.33 3.59 -10.49
CA ARG A 6 -11.58 2.31 -11.16
C ARG A 6 -11.91 1.21 -10.14
N ASP A 7 -11.11 1.10 -9.09
CA ASP A 7 -11.26 0.05 -8.09
C ASP A 7 -12.54 0.24 -7.28
N SER A 8 -12.89 1.49 -6.92
CA SER A 8 -14.19 1.81 -6.31
C SER A 8 -15.35 1.44 -7.23
N TYR A 9 -15.26 1.76 -8.53
CA TYR A 9 -16.29 1.41 -9.49
C TYR A 9 -16.46 -0.11 -9.61
N ILE A 10 -15.38 -0.87 -9.70
CA ILE A 10 -15.42 -2.33 -9.77
C ILE A 10 -16.10 -2.91 -8.51
N LEU A 11 -15.76 -2.39 -7.32
CA LEU A 11 -16.35 -2.83 -6.05
C LEU A 11 -17.86 -2.54 -5.96
N GLU A 12 -18.33 -1.43 -6.54
CA GLU A 12 -19.76 -1.13 -6.59
C GLU A 12 -20.51 -1.99 -7.62
N CYS A 13 -19.86 -2.38 -8.72
CA CYS A 13 -20.46 -3.24 -9.76
C CYS A 13 -20.48 -4.72 -9.39
N HIS A 14 -19.60 -5.16 -8.47
CA HIS A 14 -19.40 -6.57 -8.12
C HIS A 14 -19.52 -6.80 -6.61
N GLU A 15 -20.72 -6.53 -6.06
CA GLU A 15 -21.02 -6.65 -4.62
C GLU A 15 -20.73 -8.03 -4.01
N LYS A 16 -20.75 -9.10 -4.81
CA LYS A 16 -20.44 -10.47 -4.37
C LYS A 16 -18.96 -10.71 -4.03
N ALA A 17 -18.09 -9.76 -4.31
CA ALA A 17 -16.64 -9.94 -4.11
C ALA A 17 -16.19 -9.87 -2.63
N GLU A 18 -17.09 -9.50 -1.70
CA GLU A 18 -16.81 -9.38 -0.24
C GLU A 18 -15.51 -8.61 0.11
N LEU A 19 -15.04 -7.75 -0.80
CA LEU A 19 -13.81 -6.97 -0.64
C LEU A 19 -14.05 -5.60 -0.02
N LYS A 20 -15.30 -5.28 0.29
CA LYS A 20 -15.71 -4.03 0.91
C LYS A 20 -16.72 -4.34 2.03
N PRO A 21 -16.53 -3.84 3.27
CA PRO A 21 -17.53 -4.00 4.32
C PRO A 21 -18.80 -3.23 3.99
N ASP A 22 -19.93 -3.66 4.54
CA ASP A 22 -21.19 -2.92 4.43
C ASP A 22 -21.03 -1.51 5.04
N LYS A 23 -21.76 -0.53 4.51
CA LYS A 23 -21.72 0.86 4.99
C LYS A 23 -22.14 1.03 6.46
N ARG A 24 -22.86 0.05 7.02
CA ARG A 24 -23.28 0.00 8.44
C ARG A 24 -22.32 -0.78 9.32
N ASP A 25 -21.34 -1.44 8.73
CA ASP A 25 -20.33 -2.18 9.47
C ASP A 25 -19.42 -1.20 10.24
N PRO A 26 -19.14 -1.44 11.52
CA PRO A 26 -18.23 -0.61 12.31
C PRO A 26 -16.83 -0.45 11.71
N SER A 27 -16.37 -1.39 10.89
CA SER A 27 -15.08 -1.33 10.20
C SER A 27 -15.09 -0.43 8.96
N PHE A 28 -16.25 0.01 8.46
CA PHE A 28 -16.34 0.77 7.22
C PHE A 28 -15.55 2.10 7.22
N PRO A 29 -15.53 2.91 8.31
CA PRO A 29 -14.69 4.11 8.36
C PRO A 29 -13.20 3.79 8.26
N ALA A 30 -12.74 2.75 8.97
CA ALA A 30 -11.34 2.31 8.88
C ALA A 30 -10.99 1.79 7.48
N TYR A 31 -11.91 1.05 6.84
CA TYR A 31 -11.76 0.64 5.45
C TYR A 31 -11.54 1.84 4.51
N LEU A 32 -12.38 2.86 4.59
CA LEU A 32 -12.24 4.07 3.78
C LEU A 32 -10.91 4.78 4.06
N GLN A 33 -10.53 4.90 5.32
CA GLN A 33 -9.27 5.50 5.71
C GLN A 33 -8.10 4.81 5.03
N TRP A 34 -7.95 3.49 5.18
CA TRP A 34 -6.82 2.73 4.66
C TRP A 34 -6.84 2.62 3.14
N PHE A 35 -8.03 2.50 2.52
CA PHE A 35 -8.19 2.50 1.07
C PHE A 35 -7.65 3.78 0.44
N HIS A 36 -7.96 4.95 1.00
CA HIS A 36 -7.49 6.24 0.50
C HIS A 36 -6.10 6.64 1.01
N TYR A 37 -5.65 6.08 2.13
CA TYR A 37 -4.32 6.33 2.68
C TYR A 37 -3.20 5.94 1.71
N CYS A 38 -3.40 4.90 0.95
CA CYS A 38 -2.47 4.46 -0.09
C CYS A 38 -2.08 5.62 -1.01
N GLU A 39 -3.05 6.21 -1.69
CA GLU A 39 -2.80 7.25 -2.70
C GLU A 39 -2.52 8.62 -2.08
N GLY A 40 -3.08 8.89 -0.90
CA GLY A 40 -2.91 10.17 -0.22
C GLY A 40 -1.58 10.32 0.50
N MET A 41 -1.04 9.23 1.05
CA MET A 41 0.12 9.30 1.95
C MET A 41 1.31 8.45 1.51
N VAL A 42 1.10 7.22 1.05
CA VAL A 42 2.21 6.29 0.76
C VAL A 42 2.72 6.42 -0.66
N MET A 43 1.84 6.46 -1.66
CA MET A 43 2.25 6.51 -3.07
C MET A 43 3.00 7.78 -3.47
N PRO A 44 2.71 9.00 -2.98
CA PRO A 44 3.47 10.19 -3.36
C PRO A 44 4.98 10.09 -3.08
N PRO A 45 5.43 9.75 -1.87
CA PRO A 45 6.86 9.56 -1.64
C PRO A 45 7.43 8.33 -2.37
N VAL A 46 6.69 7.23 -2.53
CA VAL A 46 7.13 6.08 -3.34
C VAL A 46 7.41 6.51 -4.78
N ASN A 47 6.51 7.27 -5.41
CA ASN A 47 6.69 7.78 -6.76
C ASN A 47 7.93 8.66 -6.88
N THR A 48 8.18 9.54 -5.90
CA THR A 48 9.39 10.37 -5.89
C THR A 48 10.64 9.50 -5.81
N ILE A 49 10.65 8.47 -4.96
CA ILE A 49 11.79 7.55 -4.86
C ILE A 49 12.02 6.82 -6.18
N VAL A 50 10.96 6.29 -6.82
CA VAL A 50 11.07 5.61 -8.12
C VAL A 50 11.64 6.56 -9.19
N VAL A 51 11.15 7.79 -9.24
CA VAL A 51 11.66 8.81 -10.19
C VAL A 51 13.16 9.03 -9.96
N GLN A 52 13.58 9.23 -8.71
CA GLN A 52 14.97 9.58 -8.38
C GLN A 52 15.93 8.38 -8.43
N THR A 53 15.43 7.13 -8.35
CA THR A 53 16.33 5.95 -8.31
C THR A 53 16.28 5.11 -9.59
N VAL A 54 15.14 5.06 -10.27
CA VAL A 54 14.90 4.17 -11.41
C VAL A 54 14.76 4.94 -12.72
N LEU A 55 13.95 6.00 -12.75
CA LEU A 55 13.58 6.66 -14.01
C LEU A 55 14.59 7.71 -14.45
N LEU A 56 15.18 8.47 -13.53
CA LEU A 56 16.16 9.48 -13.87
C LEU A 56 17.57 8.89 -14.00
N PRO A 57 18.34 9.32 -15.01
CA PRO A 57 19.76 9.01 -15.09
C PRO A 57 20.50 9.63 -13.90
N PRO A 58 21.66 9.06 -13.48
CA PRO A 58 22.35 9.45 -12.25
C PRO A 58 22.70 10.95 -12.16
N ASP A 59 23.04 11.57 -13.28
CA ASP A 59 23.41 12.99 -13.38
C ASP A 59 22.23 13.97 -13.19
N ARG A 60 21.00 13.47 -13.21
CA ARG A 60 19.77 14.26 -13.01
C ARG A 60 19.07 13.99 -11.70
N ARG A 61 19.63 13.12 -10.85
CA ARG A 61 19.02 12.73 -9.56
C ARG A 61 19.22 13.83 -8.52
N ASP A 62 18.17 14.12 -7.77
CA ASP A 62 18.21 15.06 -6.63
C ASP A 62 18.24 14.26 -5.32
N GLU A 63 19.43 14.20 -4.70
CA GLU A 63 19.64 13.49 -3.43
C GLU A 63 18.84 14.10 -2.27
N THR A 64 18.59 15.42 -2.31
CA THR A 64 17.76 16.09 -1.30
C THR A 64 16.32 15.65 -1.40
N ALA A 65 15.75 15.64 -2.60
CA ALA A 65 14.39 15.16 -2.85
C ALA A 65 14.25 13.67 -2.49
N LEU A 66 15.24 12.85 -2.83
CA LEU A 66 15.27 11.43 -2.48
C LEU A 66 15.29 11.22 -0.96
N SER A 67 16.16 11.94 -0.25
CA SER A 67 16.26 11.85 1.22
C SER A 67 14.95 12.27 1.91
N GLN A 68 14.36 13.37 1.46
CA GLN A 68 13.07 13.84 1.97
C GLN A 68 11.94 12.83 1.72
N ALA A 69 11.87 12.27 0.50
CA ALA A 69 10.86 11.27 0.16
C ALA A 69 10.99 10.01 1.01
N LYS A 70 12.19 9.52 1.27
CA LYS A 70 12.43 8.38 2.17
C LYS A 70 11.94 8.66 3.59
N LYS A 71 12.23 9.84 4.15
CA LYS A 71 11.74 10.24 5.48
C LYS A 71 10.21 10.32 5.54
N LEU A 72 9.58 10.89 4.51
CA LEU A 72 8.12 10.96 4.43
C LEU A 72 7.50 9.58 4.31
N LEU A 73 8.09 8.68 3.51
CA LEU A 73 7.63 7.30 3.38
C LEU A 73 7.70 6.55 4.71
N THR A 74 8.83 6.63 5.42
CA THR A 74 8.97 6.00 6.75
C THR A 74 7.85 6.45 7.69
N ARG A 75 7.61 7.77 7.79
CA ARG A 75 6.53 8.32 8.62
C ARG A 75 5.13 7.86 8.18
N ALA A 76 4.90 7.71 6.88
CA ALA A 76 3.64 7.21 6.37
C ALA A 76 3.44 5.71 6.64
N LEU A 77 4.51 4.93 6.75
CA LEU A 77 4.45 3.49 7.03
C LEU A 77 4.30 3.18 8.54
N GLU A 78 4.71 4.08 9.44
CA GLU A 78 4.60 3.88 10.90
C GLU A 78 3.16 3.57 11.36
N PRO A 79 2.12 4.37 11.01
CA PRO A 79 0.75 4.06 11.41
C PRO A 79 0.25 2.73 10.84
N VAL A 80 0.68 2.36 9.64
CA VAL A 80 0.33 1.08 9.02
C VAL A 80 0.94 -0.08 9.81
N ASN A 81 2.21 0.03 10.18
CA ASN A 81 2.88 -0.98 11.01
C ASN A 81 2.22 -1.11 12.39
N MET A 82 1.77 -0.01 12.99
CA MET A 82 1.05 -0.02 14.27
C MET A 82 -0.32 -0.70 14.15
N GLU A 83 -1.11 -0.39 13.12
CA GLU A 83 -2.42 -0.98 12.88
C GLU A 83 -2.34 -2.50 12.70
N LEU A 84 -1.28 -2.98 12.06
CA LEU A 84 -1.04 -4.40 11.80
C LEU A 84 -0.52 -5.18 13.02
N SER A 85 -0.42 -4.56 14.20
CA SER A 85 -0.03 -5.24 15.43
C SER A 85 -1.09 -6.28 15.82
N GLY A 86 -0.71 -7.57 15.80
CA GLY A 86 -1.62 -8.68 16.09
C GLY A 86 -2.71 -8.93 15.03
N ARG A 87 -2.60 -8.31 13.85
CA ARG A 87 -3.57 -8.45 12.76
C ARG A 87 -2.90 -8.88 11.46
N ASP A 88 -3.60 -9.67 10.66
CA ASP A 88 -3.14 -10.10 9.35
C ASP A 88 -3.55 -9.13 8.24
N TYR A 89 -4.63 -8.36 8.45
CA TYR A 89 -5.20 -7.40 7.50
C TYR A 89 -5.63 -6.11 8.20
N LEU A 90 -5.71 -5.02 7.45
CA LEU A 90 -5.94 -3.66 7.95
C LEU A 90 -7.24 -3.47 8.73
N ILE A 91 -8.30 -4.22 8.36
CA ILE A 91 -9.61 -4.15 9.02
C ILE A 91 -10.05 -5.49 9.61
N GLY A 92 -9.09 -6.40 9.84
CA GLY A 92 -9.34 -7.75 10.34
C GLY A 92 -9.55 -8.78 9.24
N ASN A 93 -10.43 -8.53 8.26
CA ASN A 93 -10.62 -9.35 7.08
C ASN A 93 -9.94 -8.73 5.86
N PHE A 94 -9.51 -9.58 4.91
CA PHE A 94 -8.94 -9.12 3.64
C PHE A 94 -9.95 -8.28 2.86
N SER A 95 -9.53 -7.11 2.40
CA SER A 95 -10.38 -6.14 1.71
C SER A 95 -9.65 -5.44 0.57
N ALA A 96 -10.36 -4.60 -0.16
CA ALA A 96 -9.74 -3.76 -1.19
C ALA A 96 -8.76 -2.73 -0.60
N ALA A 97 -8.86 -2.37 0.68
CA ALA A 97 -7.85 -1.57 1.35
C ALA A 97 -6.49 -2.30 1.39
N ASP A 98 -6.50 -3.63 1.59
CA ASP A 98 -5.28 -4.45 1.56
C ASP A 98 -4.73 -4.64 0.14
N ILE A 99 -5.58 -4.63 -0.88
CA ILE A 99 -5.13 -4.65 -2.28
C ILE A 99 -4.36 -3.36 -2.58
N MET A 100 -4.93 -2.21 -2.25
CA MET A 100 -4.33 -0.90 -2.52
C MET A 100 -3.08 -0.66 -1.68
N LEU A 101 -3.22 -0.67 -0.37
CA LEU A 101 -2.13 -0.35 0.56
C LEU A 101 -1.09 -1.46 0.62
N GLY A 102 -1.50 -2.72 0.50
CA GLY A 102 -0.60 -3.86 0.45
C GLY A 102 0.36 -3.79 -0.74
N HIS A 103 -0.12 -3.40 -1.92
CA HIS A 103 0.73 -3.15 -3.08
C HIS A 103 1.73 -2.01 -2.82
N ALA A 104 1.30 -0.90 -2.23
CA ALA A 104 2.19 0.22 -1.90
C ALA A 104 3.27 -0.19 -0.88
N CYS A 105 2.91 -0.99 0.14
CA CYS A 105 3.84 -1.55 1.12
C CYS A 105 4.83 -2.53 0.47
N PHE A 106 4.36 -3.38 -0.45
CA PHE A 106 5.21 -4.28 -1.23
C PHE A 106 6.23 -3.50 -2.07
N MET A 107 5.80 -2.45 -2.78
CA MET A 107 6.70 -1.58 -3.54
C MET A 107 7.71 -0.89 -2.64
N SER A 108 7.29 -0.38 -1.48
CA SER A 108 8.16 0.24 -0.48
C SER A 108 9.24 -0.73 0.02
N ASN A 109 8.86 -1.99 0.28
CA ASN A 109 9.79 -3.05 0.69
C ASN A 109 10.78 -3.40 -0.43
N ARG A 110 10.31 -3.50 -1.66
CA ARG A 110 11.13 -3.79 -2.83
C ARG A 110 12.14 -2.69 -3.14
N LEU A 111 11.82 -1.44 -2.80
CA LEU A 111 12.74 -0.29 -2.89
C LEU A 111 13.72 -0.20 -1.71
N GLY A 112 13.68 -1.14 -0.76
CA GLY A 112 14.54 -1.12 0.43
C GLY A 112 14.21 0.03 1.39
N CYS A 113 12.96 0.52 1.38
CA CYS A 113 12.54 1.68 2.16
C CYS A 113 11.70 1.32 3.40
N VAL A 114 11.55 0.04 3.71
CA VAL A 114 10.88 -0.41 4.94
C VAL A 114 11.94 -0.67 6.00
N PRO A 115 11.95 0.08 7.12
CA PRO A 115 12.88 -0.13 8.23
C PRO A 115 12.78 -1.53 8.83
N GLU A 116 13.91 -2.05 9.37
CA GLU A 116 13.98 -3.40 9.95
C GLU A 116 13.05 -3.57 11.16
N GLU A 117 12.86 -2.53 11.94
CA GLU A 117 12.00 -2.49 13.12
C GLU A 117 10.50 -2.59 12.81
N MET A 118 10.08 -2.37 11.56
CA MET A 118 8.68 -2.49 11.13
C MET A 118 8.30 -3.96 10.84
N SER A 119 8.42 -4.81 11.85
CA SER A 119 8.21 -6.26 11.75
C SER A 119 6.78 -6.65 11.34
N ASN A 120 5.76 -5.91 11.83
CA ASN A 120 4.36 -6.17 11.46
C ASN A 120 4.12 -5.88 9.97
N LEU A 121 4.69 -4.78 9.47
CA LEU A 121 4.59 -4.42 8.06
C LEU A 121 5.28 -5.46 7.15
N LYS A 122 6.46 -5.94 7.54
CA LYS A 122 7.18 -6.99 6.80
C LYS A 122 6.40 -8.30 6.76
N ARG A 123 5.82 -8.71 7.90
CA ARG A 123 4.92 -9.87 7.97
C ARG A 123 3.71 -9.69 7.06
N TYR A 124 3.08 -8.52 7.09
CA TYR A 124 1.94 -8.18 6.23
C TYR A 124 2.30 -8.26 4.74
N VAL A 125 3.43 -7.68 4.32
CA VAL A 125 3.91 -7.76 2.93
C VAL A 125 4.12 -9.21 2.52
N ALA A 126 4.72 -10.04 3.38
CA ALA A 126 4.89 -11.46 3.10
C ALA A 126 3.54 -12.18 2.94
N ASN A 127 2.57 -11.90 3.83
CA ASN A 127 1.23 -12.46 3.77
C ASN A 127 0.49 -12.07 2.48
N ILE A 128 0.50 -10.79 2.10
CA ILE A 128 -0.11 -10.32 0.85
C ILE A 128 0.56 -10.96 -0.38
N SER A 129 1.89 -11.04 -0.38
CA SER A 129 2.65 -11.58 -1.51
C SER A 129 2.47 -13.09 -1.69
N SER A 130 2.11 -13.83 -0.65
CA SER A 130 1.86 -15.27 -0.72
C SER A 130 0.49 -15.62 -1.33
N ARG A 131 -0.38 -14.65 -1.58
CA ARG A 131 -1.70 -14.88 -2.14
C ARG A 131 -1.60 -15.28 -3.62
N PRO A 132 -2.29 -16.34 -4.08
CA PRO A 132 -2.24 -16.78 -5.48
C PRO A 132 -2.62 -15.68 -6.49
N ALA A 133 -3.62 -14.84 -6.13
CA ALA A 133 -4.03 -13.72 -6.99
C ALA A 133 -2.94 -12.64 -7.12
N PHE A 134 -2.13 -12.43 -6.07
CA PHE A 134 -1.00 -11.50 -6.12
C PHE A 134 0.09 -12.02 -7.05
N ASP A 135 0.43 -13.30 -6.94
CA ASP A 135 1.43 -13.95 -7.79
C ASP A 135 1.01 -13.90 -9.29
N LEU A 136 -0.25 -14.22 -9.58
CA LEU A 136 -0.79 -14.07 -10.92
C LEU A 136 -0.66 -12.64 -11.44
N ALA A 137 -1.03 -11.63 -10.65
CA ALA A 137 -1.00 -10.24 -11.06
C ALA A 137 0.41 -9.72 -11.34
N ILE A 138 1.43 -10.18 -10.60
CA ILE A 138 2.83 -9.78 -10.82
C ILE A 138 3.42 -10.46 -12.07
N ASN A 139 3.02 -11.70 -12.34
CA ASN A 139 3.56 -12.49 -13.46
C ASN A 139 2.81 -12.26 -14.78
N MET A 140 1.76 -11.46 -14.81
CA MET A 140 1.01 -11.09 -16.02
C MET A 140 1.64 -9.96 -16.85
N GLN A 141 2.93 -9.63 -16.63
CA GLN A 141 3.66 -8.59 -17.40
C GLN A 141 4.27 -9.15 -18.68
#